data_675703d7ed01a00e2653bdb1e592c0e7
#
_entry.id   675703d7ed01a00e2653bdb1e592c0e7
#
_cell.length_a   1.000
_cell.length_b   1.000
_cell.length_c   1.000
_cell.angle_alpha   90.00
_cell.angle_beta   90.00
_cell.angle_gamma   90.00
#
_symmetry.space_group_name_H-M   'P 1'
#
loop_
_entity.id
_entity.type
_entity.pdbx_description
1 polymer ?
#
loop_
_entity_poly.entity_id
_entity_poly.type
_entity_poly.pdbx_seq_one_letter_code
_entity_poly.pdbx_strand_id
1 'polypeptide(L)'
;DRSVSRGRVDVYKRQVQNYDTLVFVTPSPYLKNHLKKLKTRISDKFIITAIKGIVPDENLVCSEYFHQVYDVPYENLACIGGPSHAEEVALERLSYLTVGCSDTDKARAFANDCLASEYIKTKTSSDVIGIEYSSVLKNVYAIAAGICGGLKYGDNFQAVLMSNAVQEMHRFLTAVHPIDRSMYDSVYLGDLLVTGYSNFSRNRTFGTMIGKGYSVKSAQIEMEMIAEGFFGTKCMKEINRHMHVNMPILD
;
A
#
# COMPACT_ATOMS: atom_id res chain seq x y z
N ASP A 1 -9.93 -0.19 32.89
CA ASP A 1 -9.51 -1.58 32.95
C ASP A 1 -8.30 -1.84 32.03
N ARG A 2 -7.11 -1.36 32.47
CA ARG A 2 -5.84 -1.46 31.71
C ARG A 2 -5.20 -2.86 31.81
N SER A 3 -5.65 -3.72 32.68
CA SER A 3 -5.09 -5.04 32.90
C SER A 3 -5.52 -6.07 31.83
N VAL A 4 -6.73 -5.95 31.29
CA VAL A 4 -7.28 -6.84 30.27
C VAL A 4 -6.58 -6.65 28.93
N SER A 5 -6.12 -5.44 28.60
CA SER A 5 -5.42 -5.18 27.34
C SER A 5 -3.98 -5.75 27.34
N ARG A 6 -3.30 -5.77 28.48
CA ARG A 6 -1.94 -6.34 28.58
C ARG A 6 -1.93 -7.86 28.42
N GLY A 7 -2.91 -8.55 28.99
CA GLY A 7 -3.03 -10.02 28.83
C GLY A 7 -3.31 -10.44 27.39
N ARG A 8 -4.13 -9.71 26.66
CA ARG A 8 -4.41 -10.00 25.23
C ARG A 8 -3.17 -9.81 24.35
N VAL A 9 -2.39 -8.76 24.57
CA VAL A 9 -1.16 -8.52 23.79
C VAL A 9 -0.12 -9.61 23.99
N ASP A 10 0.00 -10.17 25.19
CA ASP A 10 0.95 -11.27 25.46
C ASP A 10 0.46 -12.62 24.92
N VAL A 11 -0.84 -12.84 24.83
CA VAL A 11 -1.44 -14.00 24.17
C VAL A 11 -1.13 -13.97 22.67
N TYR A 12 -1.34 -12.86 21.98
CA TYR A 12 -1.02 -12.72 20.55
C TYR A 12 0.47 -12.94 20.25
N LYS A 13 1.37 -12.45 21.08
CA LYS A 13 2.82 -12.65 20.92
C LYS A 13 3.26 -14.13 20.98
N ARG A 14 2.58 -14.95 21.80
CA ARG A 14 2.84 -16.39 21.89
C ARG A 14 2.21 -17.16 20.74
N GLN A 15 1.10 -16.68 20.20
CA GLN A 15 0.40 -17.35 19.11
C GLN A 15 1.18 -17.32 17.80
N VAL A 16 1.97 -16.29 17.52
CA VAL A 16 2.79 -16.17 16.29
C VAL A 16 3.68 -17.42 16.06
N GLN A 17 4.15 -18.07 17.15
CA GLN A 17 4.97 -19.28 17.05
C GLN A 17 4.21 -20.46 16.41
N ASN A 18 2.91 -20.50 16.58
CA ASN A 18 2.05 -21.64 16.17
C ASN A 18 1.53 -21.53 14.73
N TYR A 19 1.86 -20.46 14.02
CA TYR A 19 1.39 -20.22 12.67
C TYR A 19 2.56 -20.06 11.69
N ASP A 20 2.46 -20.68 10.54
CA ASP A 20 3.46 -20.60 9.48
C ASP A 20 3.25 -19.39 8.56
N THR A 21 2.01 -18.88 8.51
CA THR A 21 1.63 -17.71 7.70
C THR A 21 1.19 -16.56 8.59
N LEU A 22 1.76 -15.37 8.35
CA LEU A 22 1.46 -14.15 9.08
C LEU A 22 1.01 -13.04 8.11
N VAL A 23 -0.17 -12.47 8.35
CA VAL A 23 -0.70 -11.37 7.55
C VAL A 23 -0.61 -10.06 8.32
N PHE A 24 0.13 -9.08 7.79
CA PHE A 24 0.30 -7.75 8.38
C PHE A 24 -0.59 -6.73 7.69
N VAL A 25 -1.47 -6.10 8.49
CA VAL A 25 -2.44 -5.09 8.02
C VAL A 25 -2.35 -3.76 8.79
N THR A 26 -1.36 -3.63 9.66
CA THR A 26 -1.11 -2.40 10.43
C THR A 26 -0.60 -1.29 9.52
N PRO A 27 -1.05 -0.03 9.66
CA PRO A 27 -0.49 1.08 8.88
C PRO A 27 1.03 1.18 9.05
N SER A 28 1.75 1.49 7.96
CA SER A 28 3.22 1.44 7.90
C SER A 28 3.95 2.21 9.02
N PRO A 29 3.49 3.39 9.50
CA PRO A 29 4.16 4.09 10.58
C PRO A 29 4.19 3.34 11.92
N TYR A 30 3.28 2.39 12.11
CA TYR A 30 3.16 1.62 13.36
C TYR A 30 3.81 0.24 13.28
N LEU A 31 4.19 -0.22 12.10
CA LEU A 31 4.72 -1.57 11.87
C LEU A 31 5.93 -1.88 12.76
N LYS A 32 6.93 -0.99 12.78
CA LYS A 32 8.13 -1.15 13.61
C LYS A 32 7.82 -1.34 15.09
N ASN A 33 6.89 -0.54 15.62
CA ASN A 33 6.50 -0.61 17.03
C ASN A 33 5.77 -1.91 17.38
N HIS A 34 5.06 -2.49 16.41
CA HIS A 34 4.42 -3.80 16.59
C HIS A 34 5.46 -4.92 16.51
N LEU A 35 6.36 -4.88 15.55
CA LEU A 35 7.39 -5.89 15.35
C LEU A 35 8.39 -5.94 16.53
N LYS A 36 8.79 -4.80 17.11
CA LYS A 36 9.63 -4.74 18.31
C LYS A 36 9.04 -5.50 19.50
N LYS A 37 7.75 -5.73 19.52
CA LYS A 37 7.06 -6.49 20.58
C LYS A 37 7.10 -8.00 20.33
N LEU A 38 7.44 -8.45 19.13
CA LEU A 38 7.60 -9.87 18.82
C LEU A 38 8.91 -10.37 19.45
N LYS A 39 8.81 -11.43 20.24
CA LYS A 39 9.97 -12.12 20.83
C LYS A 39 10.37 -13.37 20.06
N THR A 40 9.61 -13.69 19.02
CA THR A 40 9.75 -14.89 18.22
C THR A 40 10.43 -14.54 16.91
N ARG A 41 11.33 -15.40 16.47
CA ARG A 41 11.90 -15.33 15.12
C ARG A 41 10.79 -15.55 14.09
N ILE A 42 10.81 -14.77 13.01
CA ILE A 42 9.81 -14.81 11.94
C ILE A 42 10.44 -15.05 10.56
N SER A 43 11.76 -15.28 10.49
CA SER A 43 12.48 -15.46 9.23
C SER A 43 12.11 -16.75 8.48
N ASP A 44 11.53 -17.71 9.17
CA ASP A 44 11.02 -18.98 8.62
C ASP A 44 9.54 -18.94 8.24
N LYS A 45 8.85 -17.82 8.51
CA LYS A 45 7.42 -17.66 8.28
C LYS A 45 7.12 -17.14 6.88
N PHE A 46 5.97 -17.54 6.33
CA PHE A 46 5.42 -16.90 5.15
C PHE A 46 4.73 -15.60 5.57
N ILE A 47 5.27 -14.47 5.15
CA ILE A 47 4.81 -13.13 5.54
C ILE A 47 4.09 -12.48 4.39
N ILE A 48 2.87 -12.03 4.65
CA ILE A 48 2.02 -11.35 3.69
C ILE A 48 1.71 -9.96 4.20
N THR A 49 1.95 -8.94 3.38
CA THR A 49 1.62 -7.56 3.70
C THR A 49 0.42 -7.08 2.90
N ALA A 50 -0.56 -6.46 3.56
CA ALA A 50 -1.61 -5.67 2.93
C ALA A 50 -1.41 -4.16 3.20
N ILE A 51 -0.20 -3.79 3.62
CA ILE A 51 0.19 -2.43 3.99
C ILE A 51 0.50 -1.65 2.71
N LYS A 52 -0.12 -0.47 2.58
CA LYS A 52 0.03 0.39 1.40
C LYS A 52 0.86 1.64 1.75
N GLY A 53 2.04 1.41 2.32
CA GLY A 53 2.92 2.46 2.82
C GLY A 53 4.38 2.02 2.88
N ILE A 54 5.23 2.96 3.23
CA ILE A 54 6.67 2.78 3.42
C ILE A 54 6.98 2.80 4.91
N VAL A 55 7.92 1.98 5.35
CA VAL A 55 8.40 1.98 6.74
C VAL A 55 9.23 3.26 6.93
N PRO A 56 8.80 4.18 7.82
CA PRO A 56 9.51 5.42 8.05
C PRO A 56 10.91 5.19 8.63
N ASP A 57 11.79 6.15 8.44
CA ASP A 57 13.21 6.19 8.80
C ASP A 57 14.08 5.31 7.89
N GLU A 58 13.74 4.04 7.68
CA GLU A 58 14.44 3.16 6.75
C GLU A 58 14.12 3.48 5.29
N ASN A 59 12.97 4.09 5.00
CA ASN A 59 12.46 4.36 3.66
C ASN A 59 12.38 3.11 2.78
N LEU A 60 12.00 1.98 3.37
CA LEU A 60 11.85 0.69 2.70
C LEU A 60 10.36 0.34 2.56
N VAL A 61 9.99 -0.29 1.47
CA VAL A 61 8.70 -1.00 1.40
C VAL A 61 8.70 -2.20 2.35
N CYS A 62 7.53 -2.71 2.70
CA CYS A 62 7.42 -3.69 3.77
C CYS A 62 8.20 -4.97 3.50
N SER A 63 8.19 -5.49 2.27
CA SER A 63 8.95 -6.69 1.92
C SER A 63 10.46 -6.47 2.05
N GLU A 64 10.99 -5.34 1.57
CA GLU A 64 12.40 -5.00 1.76
C GLU A 64 12.75 -4.88 3.25
N TYR A 65 11.87 -4.27 4.04
CA TYR A 65 12.07 -4.15 5.48
C TYR A 65 12.11 -5.51 6.19
N PHE A 66 11.18 -6.42 5.87
CA PHE A 66 11.20 -7.78 6.42
C PHE A 66 12.43 -8.57 5.97
N HIS A 67 12.85 -8.40 4.72
CA HIS A 67 14.04 -9.05 4.22
C HIS A 67 15.31 -8.55 4.93
N GLN A 68 15.51 -7.23 4.99
CA GLN A 68 16.76 -6.65 5.49
C GLN A 68 16.89 -6.69 7.01
N VAL A 69 15.78 -6.58 7.76
CA VAL A 69 15.80 -6.42 9.21
C VAL A 69 15.46 -7.72 9.96
N TYR A 70 14.69 -8.61 9.33
CA TYR A 70 14.24 -9.86 9.95
C TYR A 70 14.74 -11.12 9.23
N ASP A 71 15.61 -10.97 8.24
CA ASP A 71 16.20 -12.06 7.46
C ASP A 71 15.16 -12.98 6.80
N VAL A 72 14.00 -12.44 6.41
CA VAL A 72 12.96 -13.22 5.71
C VAL A 72 13.35 -13.34 4.25
N PRO A 73 13.47 -14.56 3.69
CA PRO A 73 13.77 -14.75 2.27
C PRO A 73 12.65 -14.20 1.38
N TYR A 74 12.98 -13.67 0.19
CA TYR A 74 11.99 -13.10 -0.72
C TYR A 74 10.91 -14.09 -1.16
N GLU A 75 11.22 -15.38 -1.29
CA GLU A 75 10.26 -16.46 -1.56
C GLU A 75 9.22 -16.68 -0.44
N ASN A 76 9.47 -16.11 0.74
CA ASN A 76 8.56 -16.12 1.88
C ASN A 76 7.89 -14.75 2.10
N LEU A 77 8.06 -13.81 1.18
CA LEU A 77 7.45 -12.49 1.25
C LEU A 77 6.38 -12.33 0.17
N ALA A 78 5.20 -11.94 0.58
CA ALA A 78 4.09 -11.63 -0.32
C ALA A 78 3.44 -10.30 0.03
N CYS A 79 2.81 -9.69 -0.96
CA CYS A 79 1.99 -8.50 -0.77
C CYS A 79 0.62 -8.65 -1.43
N ILE A 80 -0.36 -7.90 -0.93
CA ILE A 80 -1.71 -7.83 -1.49
C ILE A 80 -1.93 -6.42 -2.02
N GLY A 81 -2.24 -6.31 -3.31
CA GLY A 81 -2.60 -5.06 -3.98
C GLY A 81 -3.87 -5.19 -4.81
N GLY A 82 -4.31 -4.08 -5.41
CA GLY A 82 -5.43 -4.06 -6.34
C GLY A 82 -6.66 -3.28 -5.84
N PRO A 83 -7.61 -2.97 -6.75
CA PRO A 83 -8.79 -2.17 -6.47
C PRO A 83 -9.77 -2.90 -5.55
N SER A 84 -9.79 -2.52 -4.27
CA SER A 84 -10.58 -3.18 -3.23
C SER A 84 -10.83 -2.24 -2.04
N HIS A 85 -11.70 -1.25 -2.23
CA HIS A 85 -12.14 -0.43 -1.11
C HIS A 85 -12.93 -1.26 -0.09
N ALA A 86 -12.59 -1.17 1.18
CA ALA A 86 -13.19 -1.97 2.24
C ALA A 86 -14.71 -1.80 2.33
N GLU A 87 -15.19 -0.59 2.05
CA GLU A 87 -16.62 -0.25 2.02
C GLU A 87 -17.36 -1.01 0.92
N GLU A 88 -16.74 -1.17 -0.25
CA GLU A 88 -17.33 -1.93 -1.36
C GLU A 88 -17.24 -3.45 -1.10
N VAL A 89 -16.12 -3.92 -0.56
CA VAL A 89 -15.97 -5.33 -0.16
C VAL A 89 -17.02 -5.71 0.89
N ALA A 90 -17.26 -4.84 1.87
CA ALA A 90 -18.27 -5.07 2.90
C ALA A 90 -19.72 -5.10 2.34
N LEU A 91 -19.94 -4.50 1.17
CA LEU A 91 -21.20 -4.55 0.43
C LEU A 91 -21.21 -5.68 -0.63
N GLU A 92 -20.25 -6.61 -0.57
CA GLU A 92 -20.12 -7.72 -1.51
C GLU A 92 -20.01 -7.28 -2.99
N ARG A 93 -19.42 -6.08 -3.22
CA ARG A 93 -19.16 -5.60 -4.56
C ARG A 93 -17.95 -6.29 -5.17
N LEU A 94 -18.03 -6.57 -6.47
CA LEU A 94 -16.97 -7.26 -7.18
C LEU A 94 -15.64 -6.51 -7.06
N SER A 95 -14.67 -7.16 -6.42
CA SER A 95 -13.35 -6.60 -6.11
C SER A 95 -12.24 -7.48 -6.67
N TYR A 96 -11.10 -6.88 -6.98
CA TYR A 96 -9.97 -7.57 -7.60
C TYR A 96 -8.73 -7.40 -6.75
N LEU A 97 -8.15 -8.53 -6.33
CA LEU A 97 -6.91 -8.56 -5.56
C LEU A 97 -5.80 -9.27 -6.35
N THR A 98 -4.60 -8.75 -6.24
CA THR A 98 -3.40 -9.42 -6.75
C THR A 98 -2.50 -9.76 -5.58
N VAL A 99 -2.09 -11.02 -5.49
CA VAL A 99 -1.08 -11.49 -4.55
C VAL A 99 0.26 -11.51 -5.26
N GLY A 100 1.15 -10.62 -4.83
CA GLY A 100 2.55 -10.60 -5.28
C GLY A 100 3.41 -11.51 -4.41
N CYS A 101 4.14 -12.45 -5.01
CA CYS A 101 5.14 -13.27 -4.35
C CYS A 101 6.09 -13.86 -5.41
N SER A 102 7.40 -13.88 -5.15
CA SER A 102 8.36 -14.51 -6.05
C SER A 102 8.13 -16.01 -6.19
N ASP A 103 7.64 -16.67 -5.13
CA ASP A 103 7.10 -18.03 -5.17
C ASP A 103 5.63 -17.97 -5.62
N THR A 104 5.40 -18.21 -6.91
CA THR A 104 4.07 -18.12 -7.52
C THR A 104 3.10 -19.21 -7.04
N ASP A 105 3.60 -20.34 -6.55
CA ASP A 105 2.75 -21.42 -6.02
C ASP A 105 2.20 -21.06 -4.64
N LYS A 106 3.03 -20.48 -3.77
CA LYS A 106 2.56 -19.89 -2.49
C LYS A 106 1.56 -18.77 -2.72
N ALA A 107 1.83 -17.87 -3.69
CA ALA A 107 0.90 -16.80 -4.04
C ALA A 107 -0.46 -17.37 -4.47
N ARG A 108 -0.46 -18.39 -5.33
CA ARG A 108 -1.68 -19.03 -5.85
C ARG A 108 -2.45 -19.76 -4.75
N ALA A 109 -1.76 -20.50 -3.90
CA ALA A 109 -2.39 -21.18 -2.77
C ALA A 109 -3.09 -20.17 -1.84
N PHE A 110 -2.38 -19.14 -1.41
CA PHE A 110 -2.96 -18.11 -0.55
C PHE A 110 -4.12 -17.35 -1.23
N ALA A 111 -3.99 -17.00 -2.51
CA ALA A 111 -5.03 -16.33 -3.26
C ALA A 111 -6.33 -17.13 -3.34
N ASN A 112 -6.22 -18.44 -3.60
CA ASN A 112 -7.37 -19.32 -3.75
C ASN A 112 -7.99 -19.71 -2.41
N ASP A 113 -7.15 -20.05 -1.42
CA ASP A 113 -7.63 -20.65 -0.18
C ASP A 113 -8.07 -19.61 0.86
N CYS A 114 -7.52 -18.38 0.77
CA CYS A 114 -7.74 -17.37 1.79
C CYS A 114 -8.47 -16.12 1.29
N LEU A 115 -8.39 -15.78 -0.01
CA LEU A 115 -8.92 -14.50 -0.51
C LEU A 115 -10.08 -14.67 -1.49
N ALA A 116 -10.03 -15.67 -2.38
CA ALA A 116 -11.03 -15.81 -3.43
C ALA A 116 -12.43 -16.06 -2.87
N SER A 117 -13.43 -15.38 -3.41
CA SER A 117 -14.84 -15.54 -3.06
C SER A 117 -15.74 -15.24 -4.26
N GLU A 118 -17.05 -15.27 -4.08
CA GLU A 118 -18.00 -14.90 -5.14
C GLU A 118 -17.78 -13.48 -5.64
N TYR A 119 -17.42 -12.54 -4.75
CA TYR A 119 -17.23 -11.12 -5.02
C TYR A 119 -15.76 -10.66 -4.96
N ILE A 120 -14.81 -11.54 -4.62
CA ILE A 120 -13.36 -11.25 -4.68
C ILE A 120 -12.72 -12.15 -5.74
N LYS A 121 -12.19 -11.52 -6.79
CA LYS A 121 -11.42 -12.20 -7.83
C LYS A 121 -9.93 -11.97 -7.59
N THR A 122 -9.15 -13.02 -7.73
CA THR A 122 -7.72 -13.00 -7.43
C THR A 122 -6.87 -13.22 -8.67
N LYS A 123 -5.70 -12.55 -8.69
CA LYS A 123 -4.59 -12.81 -9.60
C LYS A 123 -3.30 -12.99 -8.80
N THR A 124 -2.28 -13.56 -9.42
CA THR A 124 -0.94 -13.66 -8.86
C THR A 124 0.08 -12.91 -9.72
N SER A 125 1.14 -12.43 -9.10
CA SER A 125 2.27 -11.75 -9.76
C SER A 125 3.57 -12.09 -9.03
N SER A 126 4.68 -12.10 -9.73
CA SER A 126 6.01 -12.19 -9.09
C SER A 126 6.57 -10.84 -8.65
N ASP A 127 5.93 -9.73 -9.02
CA ASP A 127 6.41 -8.36 -8.78
C ASP A 127 6.01 -7.82 -7.41
N VAL A 128 6.58 -8.35 -6.33
CA VAL A 128 6.30 -7.88 -4.96
C VAL A 128 6.67 -6.41 -4.81
N ILE A 129 7.90 -6.06 -5.17
CA ILE A 129 8.45 -4.71 -5.01
C ILE A 129 7.64 -3.67 -5.80
N GLY A 130 7.33 -3.95 -7.06
CA GLY A 130 6.55 -3.03 -7.88
C GLY A 130 5.12 -2.86 -7.38
N ILE A 131 4.47 -3.91 -6.87
CA ILE A 131 3.13 -3.82 -6.28
C ILE A 131 3.15 -2.96 -5.00
N GLU A 132 4.13 -3.13 -4.13
CA GLU A 132 4.24 -2.33 -2.91
C GLU A 132 4.49 -0.85 -3.24
N TYR A 133 5.47 -0.52 -4.09
CA TYR A 133 5.71 0.86 -4.50
C TYR A 133 4.52 1.47 -5.24
N SER A 134 3.85 0.73 -6.13
CA SER A 134 2.65 1.24 -6.81
C SER A 134 1.52 1.56 -5.83
N SER A 135 1.37 0.75 -4.79
CA SER A 135 0.37 0.95 -3.72
C SER A 135 0.65 2.21 -2.89
N VAL A 136 1.91 2.62 -2.77
CA VAL A 136 2.29 3.91 -2.16
C VAL A 136 2.02 5.07 -3.11
N LEU A 137 2.53 4.96 -4.35
CA LEU A 137 2.43 6.02 -5.36
C LEU A 137 0.98 6.36 -5.72
N LYS A 138 0.08 5.36 -5.83
CA LYS A 138 -1.34 5.65 -6.07
C LYS A 138 -1.95 6.55 -5.00
N ASN A 139 -1.53 6.40 -3.74
CA ASN A 139 -2.01 7.22 -2.63
C ASN A 139 -1.48 8.66 -2.74
N VAL A 140 -0.23 8.83 -3.17
CA VAL A 140 0.35 10.15 -3.48
C VAL A 140 -0.42 10.83 -4.62
N TYR A 141 -0.65 10.10 -5.71
CA TYR A 141 -1.38 10.64 -6.87
C TYR A 141 -2.86 10.91 -6.57
N ALA A 142 -3.46 10.16 -5.64
CA ALA A 142 -4.80 10.46 -5.16
C ALA A 142 -4.87 11.79 -4.38
N ILE A 143 -3.82 12.15 -3.64
CA ILE A 143 -3.71 13.48 -3.02
C ILE A 143 -3.65 14.55 -4.10
N ALA A 144 -2.80 14.39 -5.11
CA ALA A 144 -2.70 15.34 -6.24
C ALA A 144 -4.05 15.48 -6.96
N ALA A 145 -4.73 14.37 -7.24
CA ALA A 145 -6.07 14.35 -7.82
C ALA A 145 -7.09 15.11 -6.97
N GLY A 146 -7.03 14.91 -5.66
CA GLY A 146 -7.86 15.64 -4.70
C GLY A 146 -7.59 17.15 -4.72
N ILE A 147 -6.33 17.58 -4.72
CA ILE A 147 -5.93 18.99 -4.80
C ILE A 147 -6.52 19.63 -6.06
N CYS A 148 -6.34 18.99 -7.21
CA CYS A 148 -6.86 19.49 -8.50
C CYS A 148 -8.40 19.54 -8.50
N GLY A 149 -9.07 18.56 -7.89
CA GLY A 149 -10.51 18.57 -7.69
C GLY A 149 -10.99 19.72 -6.79
N GLY A 150 -10.27 19.98 -5.69
CA GLY A 150 -10.52 21.11 -4.79
C GLY A 150 -10.36 22.47 -5.48
N LEU A 151 -9.37 22.59 -6.38
CA LEU A 151 -9.11 23.76 -7.25
C LEU A 151 -10.10 23.86 -8.43
N LYS A 152 -10.99 22.89 -8.61
CA LYS A 152 -12.01 22.86 -9.68
C LYS A 152 -11.44 22.81 -11.10
N TYR A 153 -10.33 22.10 -11.33
CA TYR A 153 -9.72 21.97 -12.66
C TYR A 153 -10.55 21.13 -13.66
N GLY A 154 -11.53 20.35 -13.15
CA GLY A 154 -12.46 19.59 -13.98
C GLY A 154 -11.92 18.23 -14.44
N ASP A 155 -12.82 17.46 -15.10
CA ASP A 155 -12.60 16.06 -15.43
C ASP A 155 -11.56 15.86 -16.55
N ASN A 156 -11.48 16.79 -17.52
CA ASN A 156 -10.46 16.73 -18.57
C ASN A 156 -9.05 16.78 -17.98
N PHE A 157 -8.82 17.68 -17.05
CA PHE A 157 -7.54 17.78 -16.36
C PHE A 157 -7.27 16.53 -15.50
N GLN A 158 -8.29 16.04 -14.80
CA GLN A 158 -8.19 14.83 -13.97
C GLN A 158 -7.75 13.61 -14.81
N ALA A 159 -8.32 13.45 -16.02
CA ALA A 159 -7.94 12.36 -16.93
C ALA A 159 -6.47 12.47 -17.36
N VAL A 160 -6.00 13.68 -17.69
CA VAL A 160 -4.60 13.95 -18.05
C VAL A 160 -3.67 13.69 -16.84
N LEU A 161 -4.07 14.13 -15.65
CA LEU A 161 -3.30 13.88 -14.43
C LEU A 161 -3.11 12.37 -14.18
N MET A 162 -4.18 11.57 -14.30
CA MET A 162 -4.10 10.12 -14.13
C MET A 162 -3.23 9.45 -15.21
N SER A 163 -3.31 9.91 -16.46
CA SER A 163 -2.44 9.43 -17.53
C SER A 163 -0.96 9.73 -17.25
N ASN A 164 -0.65 10.90 -16.74
CA ASN A 164 0.71 11.27 -16.35
C ASN A 164 1.17 10.52 -15.09
N ALA A 165 0.27 10.27 -14.15
CA ALA A 165 0.56 9.52 -12.93
C ALA A 165 0.97 8.08 -13.24
N VAL A 166 0.29 7.38 -14.17
CA VAL A 166 0.71 6.02 -14.56
C VAL A 166 2.06 6.01 -15.27
N GLN A 167 2.36 7.05 -16.07
CA GLN A 167 3.68 7.17 -16.72
C GLN A 167 4.79 7.45 -15.70
N GLU A 168 4.53 8.31 -14.73
CA GLU A 168 5.46 8.61 -13.64
C GLU A 168 5.71 7.38 -12.77
N MET A 169 4.65 6.65 -12.39
CA MET A 169 4.75 5.36 -11.71
C MET A 169 5.61 4.37 -12.51
N HIS A 170 5.37 4.23 -13.80
CA HIS A 170 6.16 3.34 -14.65
C HIS A 170 7.64 3.69 -14.66
N ARG A 171 7.99 4.98 -14.81
CA ARG A 171 9.38 5.43 -14.77
C ARG A 171 10.05 5.06 -13.45
N PHE A 172 9.37 5.32 -12.34
CA PHE A 172 9.89 5.02 -11.02
C PHE A 172 10.07 3.51 -10.81
N LEU A 173 9.05 2.70 -11.11
CA LEU A 173 9.12 1.25 -10.95
C LEU A 173 10.20 0.61 -11.83
N THR A 174 10.42 1.13 -13.03
CA THR A 174 11.50 0.66 -13.91
C THR A 174 12.87 0.97 -13.33
N ALA A 175 13.02 2.10 -12.66
CA ALA A 175 14.29 2.50 -12.04
C ALA A 175 14.61 1.69 -10.77
N VAL A 176 13.62 1.42 -9.92
CA VAL A 176 13.86 0.72 -8.64
C VAL A 176 13.85 -0.80 -8.79
N HIS A 177 13.07 -1.34 -9.73
CA HIS A 177 12.93 -2.78 -9.94
C HIS A 177 12.68 -3.07 -11.42
N PRO A 178 13.74 -3.19 -12.24
CA PRO A 178 13.65 -3.29 -13.70
C PRO A 178 13.25 -4.70 -14.15
N ILE A 179 11.95 -4.98 -14.13
CA ILE A 179 11.36 -6.20 -14.66
C ILE A 179 10.32 -5.86 -15.73
N ASP A 180 10.01 -6.82 -16.59
CA ASP A 180 8.88 -6.70 -17.51
C ASP A 180 7.55 -6.76 -16.73
N ARG A 181 6.75 -5.70 -16.85
CA ARG A 181 5.42 -5.58 -16.21
C ARG A 181 4.45 -4.83 -17.10
N SER A 182 3.20 -5.28 -17.08
CA SER A 182 2.11 -4.55 -17.71
C SER A 182 1.54 -3.52 -16.75
N MET A 183 1.79 -2.25 -17.00
CA MET A 183 1.18 -1.17 -16.20
C MET A 183 -0.35 -1.10 -16.31
N TYR A 184 -0.93 -1.81 -17.28
CA TYR A 184 -2.38 -1.89 -17.50
C TYR A 184 -3.07 -2.90 -16.58
N ASP A 185 -2.32 -3.72 -15.86
CA ASP A 185 -2.89 -4.66 -14.90
C ASP A 185 -3.64 -3.94 -13.78
N SER A 186 -4.68 -4.61 -13.25
CA SER A 186 -5.58 -4.05 -12.24
C SER A 186 -4.86 -3.59 -10.97
N VAL A 187 -3.73 -4.22 -10.64
CA VAL A 187 -2.94 -3.88 -9.45
C VAL A 187 -2.16 -2.56 -9.60
N TYR A 188 -1.89 -2.12 -10.83
CA TYR A 188 -1.25 -0.83 -11.12
C TYR A 188 -2.30 0.20 -11.56
N LEU A 189 -2.72 0.15 -12.82
CA LEU A 189 -3.66 1.13 -13.38
C LEU A 189 -5.03 1.09 -12.70
N GLY A 190 -5.60 -0.10 -12.48
CA GLY A 190 -6.92 -0.23 -11.86
C GLY A 190 -6.96 0.34 -10.44
N ASP A 191 -5.94 0.02 -9.63
CA ASP A 191 -5.84 0.51 -8.25
C ASP A 191 -5.52 2.02 -8.18
N LEU A 192 -4.77 2.54 -9.14
CA LEU A 192 -4.55 3.98 -9.31
C LEU A 192 -5.86 4.70 -9.63
N LEU A 193 -6.62 4.21 -10.63
CA LEU A 193 -7.86 4.85 -11.07
C LEU A 193 -8.91 4.85 -9.96
N VAL A 194 -9.17 3.70 -9.31
CA VAL A 194 -10.15 3.66 -8.23
C VAL A 194 -9.76 4.57 -7.07
N THR A 195 -8.47 4.66 -6.74
CA THR A 195 -8.00 5.51 -5.64
C THR A 195 -8.08 7.01 -5.99
N GLY A 196 -7.83 7.37 -7.26
CA GLY A 196 -7.86 8.75 -7.74
C GLY A 196 -9.26 9.31 -7.99
N TYR A 197 -10.24 8.44 -8.30
CA TYR A 197 -11.61 8.87 -8.62
C TYR A 197 -12.63 8.60 -7.50
N SER A 198 -12.41 7.59 -6.66
CA SER A 198 -13.37 7.20 -5.63
C SER A 198 -13.54 8.25 -4.53
N ASN A 199 -14.79 8.45 -4.11
CA ASN A 199 -15.11 9.26 -2.94
C ASN A 199 -14.74 8.57 -1.62
N PHE A 200 -14.52 7.27 -1.61
CA PHE A 200 -14.02 6.53 -0.45
C PHE A 200 -12.50 6.72 -0.23
N SER A 201 -11.80 7.31 -1.20
CA SER A 201 -10.35 7.54 -1.07
C SER A 201 -10.03 8.64 -0.06
N ARG A 202 -9.55 8.24 1.11
CA ARG A 202 -9.09 9.17 2.16
C ARG A 202 -7.99 10.11 1.67
N ASN A 203 -7.09 9.62 0.82
CA ASN A 203 -6.03 10.42 0.23
C ASN A 203 -6.59 11.50 -0.70
N ARG A 204 -7.57 11.14 -1.55
CA ARG A 204 -8.26 12.10 -2.40
C ARG A 204 -9.03 13.14 -1.58
N THR A 205 -9.72 12.73 -0.52
CA THR A 205 -10.43 13.65 0.40
C THR A 205 -9.45 14.62 1.06
N PHE A 206 -8.32 14.12 1.55
CA PHE A 206 -7.26 14.97 2.11
C PHE A 206 -6.76 16.01 1.10
N GLY A 207 -6.44 15.58 -0.13
CA GLY A 207 -6.04 16.47 -1.21
C GLY A 207 -7.11 17.51 -1.53
N THR A 208 -8.39 17.11 -1.56
CA THR A 208 -9.50 18.03 -1.84
C THR A 208 -9.62 19.14 -0.77
N MET A 209 -9.38 18.81 0.49
CA MET A 209 -9.35 19.81 1.56
C MET A 209 -8.21 20.81 1.35
N ILE A 210 -7.01 20.34 1.03
CA ILE A 210 -5.85 21.19 0.70
C ILE A 210 -6.17 22.10 -0.50
N GLY A 211 -6.73 21.53 -1.57
CA GLY A 211 -7.14 22.31 -2.76
C GLY A 211 -8.22 23.36 -2.49
N LYS A 212 -9.02 23.17 -1.45
CA LYS A 212 -10.00 24.15 -0.95
C LYS A 212 -9.40 25.19 0.01
N GLY A 213 -8.09 25.14 0.29
CA GLY A 213 -7.40 26.12 1.12
C GLY A 213 -7.20 25.71 2.59
N TYR A 214 -7.54 24.49 2.98
CA TYR A 214 -7.20 24.01 4.33
C TYR A 214 -5.69 23.88 4.48
N SER A 215 -5.15 24.24 5.65
CA SER A 215 -3.78 23.89 5.98
C SER A 215 -3.65 22.37 6.15
N VAL A 216 -2.45 21.83 5.93
CA VAL A 216 -2.14 20.41 6.15
C VAL A 216 -2.58 19.97 7.56
N LYS A 217 -2.24 20.78 8.57
CA LYS A 217 -2.60 20.50 9.97
C LYS A 217 -4.11 20.49 10.19
N SER A 218 -4.85 21.45 9.62
CA SER A 218 -6.30 21.50 9.74
C SER A 218 -6.95 20.30 9.06
N ALA A 219 -6.50 19.93 7.86
CA ALA A 219 -7.00 18.76 7.15
C ALA A 219 -6.74 17.46 7.93
N GLN A 220 -5.55 17.32 8.56
CA GLN A 220 -5.24 16.14 9.39
C GLN A 220 -6.10 16.03 10.64
N ILE A 221 -6.47 17.17 11.27
CA ILE A 221 -7.33 17.19 12.47
C ILE A 221 -8.78 16.85 12.11
N GLU A 222 -9.25 17.35 10.96
CA GLU A 222 -10.63 17.14 10.48
C GLU A 222 -10.88 15.70 10.04
N MET A 223 -9.83 14.99 9.60
CA MET A 223 -9.95 13.61 9.14
C MET A 223 -9.91 12.63 10.32
N GLU A 224 -10.95 11.81 10.47
CA GLU A 224 -11.01 10.74 11.47
C GLU A 224 -9.94 9.66 11.28
N MET A 225 -9.45 9.48 10.05
CA MET A 225 -8.49 8.44 9.68
C MET A 225 -7.32 9.01 8.89
N ILE A 226 -6.14 8.45 9.11
CA ILE A 226 -4.89 8.88 8.46
C ILE A 226 -4.95 8.68 6.94
N ALA A 227 -4.56 9.72 6.20
CA ALA A 227 -4.22 9.62 4.77
C ALA A 227 -2.78 9.11 4.64
N GLU A 228 -2.59 7.82 4.33
CA GLU A 228 -1.25 7.21 4.26
C GLU A 228 -0.36 7.85 3.19
N GLY A 229 -0.94 8.38 2.11
CA GLY A 229 -0.21 9.09 1.07
C GLY A 229 0.56 10.30 1.57
N PHE A 230 0.13 10.95 2.68
CA PHE A 230 0.89 12.05 3.28
C PHE A 230 2.27 11.60 3.79
N PHE A 231 2.33 10.47 4.47
CA PHE A 231 3.61 9.89 4.89
C PHE A 231 4.37 9.31 3.69
N GLY A 232 3.65 8.66 2.79
CA GLY A 232 4.20 8.11 1.54
C GLY A 232 4.91 9.17 0.70
N THR A 233 4.37 10.38 0.58
CA THR A 233 4.99 11.48 -0.17
C THR A 233 6.39 11.82 0.37
N LYS A 234 6.54 11.91 1.69
CA LYS A 234 7.85 12.21 2.31
C LYS A 234 8.88 11.12 2.05
N CYS A 235 8.50 9.86 2.27
CA CYS A 235 9.39 8.73 2.06
C CYS A 235 9.75 8.58 0.58
N MET A 236 8.77 8.69 -0.33
CA MET A 236 9.00 8.62 -1.77
C MET A 236 9.92 9.73 -2.26
N LYS A 237 9.76 10.95 -1.74
CA LYS A 237 10.66 12.06 -2.08
C LYS A 237 12.10 11.80 -1.61
N GLU A 238 12.28 11.21 -0.43
CA GLU A 238 13.59 10.84 0.07
C GLU A 238 14.24 9.74 -0.78
N ILE A 239 13.47 8.69 -1.12
CA ILE A 239 13.93 7.63 -2.02
C ILE A 239 14.32 8.22 -3.37
N ASN A 240 13.47 9.09 -3.94
CA ASN A 240 13.74 9.68 -5.26
C ASN A 240 14.93 10.63 -5.29
N ARG A 241 15.35 11.20 -4.16
CA ARG A 241 16.62 11.95 -4.07
C ARG A 241 17.85 11.11 -4.43
N HIS A 242 17.79 9.80 -4.20
CA HIS A 242 18.86 8.87 -4.55
C HIS A 242 18.68 8.26 -5.94
N MET A 243 17.42 8.10 -6.37
CA MET A 243 17.09 7.47 -7.65
C MET A 243 17.11 8.44 -8.83
N HIS A 244 16.94 9.73 -8.59
CA HIS A 244 16.90 10.80 -9.59
C HIS A 244 15.91 10.58 -10.74
N VAL A 245 14.79 9.95 -10.47
CA VAL A 245 13.72 9.74 -11.45
C VAL A 245 12.94 11.03 -11.66
N ASN A 246 12.58 11.35 -12.90
CA ASN A 246 11.71 12.48 -13.19
C ASN A 246 10.27 12.21 -12.73
N MET A 247 9.87 12.83 -11.60
CA MET A 247 8.58 12.62 -10.92
C MET A 247 7.86 13.95 -10.62
N PRO A 248 7.43 14.70 -11.65
CA PRO A 248 6.88 16.04 -11.47
C PRO A 248 5.55 16.09 -10.68
N ILE A 249 4.83 14.98 -10.53
CA ILE A 249 3.61 14.94 -9.70
C ILE A 249 3.96 14.72 -8.22
N LEU A 250 5.02 13.96 -7.94
CA LEU A 250 5.53 13.75 -6.58
C LEU A 250 6.21 15.02 -6.04
N ASP A 251 6.98 15.74 -6.86
CA ASP A 251 7.80 16.92 -6.52
C ASP A 251 6.98 18.18 -6.25
#